data_5aeed510d3aa8aabf82683fb24ca790b
#
_entry.id   5aeed510d3aa8aabf82683fb24ca790b
#
_cell.length_a   1.000
_cell.length_b   1.000
_cell.length_c   1.000
_cell.angle_alpha   90.00
_cell.angle_beta   90.00
_cell.angle_gamma   90.00
#
_symmetry.space_group_name_H-M   'P 1'
#
loop_
_entity.id
_entity.type
_entity.pdbx_description
1 polymer ?
#
loop_
_entity_poly.entity_id
_entity_poly.type
_entity_poly.pdbx_seq_one_letter_code
_entity_poly.pdbx_strand_id
1 'polypeptide(L)'
;MKEYKKILIIIQRSNGDVFLSLSLINALYEYYHSPKIDLLVNDDTLPVARILPYVNFIHTFSYQKKKKQRWKQEKEIVQKIFRKYDLSINLTASDRSVLYALLAS
;
A
#
# COMPACT_ATOMS: atom_id res chain seq x y z
N MET A 1 19.70 -15.47 0.15
CA MET A 1 18.32 -15.00 0.32
C MET A 1 18.16 -13.64 -0.35
N LYS A 2 17.07 -13.44 -1.09
CA LYS A 2 16.83 -12.16 -1.76
C LYS A 2 16.43 -11.10 -0.73
N GLU A 3 17.11 -9.95 -0.74
CA GLU A 3 16.80 -8.84 0.14
C GLU A 3 15.88 -7.86 -0.58
N TYR A 4 14.76 -7.53 0.05
CA TYR A 4 13.81 -6.55 -0.48
C TYR A 4 14.05 -5.19 0.17
N LYS A 5 14.32 -4.18 -0.65
CA LYS A 5 14.63 -2.82 -0.19
C LYS A 5 13.43 -1.88 -0.20
N LYS A 6 12.49 -2.12 -1.10
CA LYS A 6 11.26 -1.32 -1.23
C LYS A 6 10.05 -2.26 -1.27
N ILE A 7 9.16 -2.09 -0.32
CA ILE A 7 7.98 -2.94 -0.14
C ILE A 7 6.72 -2.10 -0.19
N LEU A 8 5.73 -2.54 -0.97
CA LEU A 8 4.40 -1.94 -0.99
C LEU A 8 3.41 -2.88 -0.32
N ILE A 9 2.63 -2.36 0.64
CA ILE A 9 1.54 -3.09 1.26
C ILE A 9 0.22 -2.42 0.87
N ILE A 10 -0.67 -3.19 0.25
CA ILE A 10 -1.96 -2.70 -0.22
C ILE A 10 -3.04 -3.12 0.76
N ILE A 11 -3.68 -2.15 1.42
CA ILE A 11 -4.72 -2.39 2.43
C ILE A 11 -5.88 -1.43 2.14
N GLN A 12 -6.76 -1.80 1.22
CA GLN A 12 -7.93 -0.99 0.88
C GLN A 12 -9.15 -1.49 1.66
N ARG A 13 -9.04 -1.52 2.98
CA ARG A 13 -10.04 -2.03 3.92
C ARG A 13 -10.27 -1.05 5.06
N SER A 14 -10.92 -1.51 6.15
CA SER A 14 -11.30 -0.68 7.28
C SER A 14 -10.11 -0.21 8.12
N ASN A 15 -10.36 0.74 9.01
CA ASN A 15 -9.36 1.23 9.97
C ASN A 15 -8.76 0.09 10.81
N GLY A 16 -9.60 -0.86 11.25
CA GLY A 16 -9.13 -2.01 12.02
C GLY A 16 -8.14 -2.85 11.24
N ASP A 17 -8.42 -3.10 9.95
CA ASP A 17 -7.52 -3.88 9.10
C ASP A 17 -6.20 -3.14 8.88
N VAL A 18 -6.24 -1.84 8.67
CA VAL A 18 -5.02 -1.02 8.55
C VAL A 18 -4.20 -1.09 9.84
N PHE A 19 -4.83 -0.95 10.98
CA PHE A 19 -4.15 -1.04 12.28
C PHE A 19 -3.53 -2.42 12.50
N LEU A 20 -4.25 -3.49 12.14
CA LEU A 20 -3.75 -4.87 12.30
C LEU A 20 -2.52 -5.17 11.43
N SER A 21 -2.26 -4.35 10.40
CA SER A 21 -1.05 -4.51 9.59
C SER A 21 0.23 -4.16 10.33
N LEU A 22 0.13 -3.57 11.53
CA LEU A 22 1.29 -3.19 12.35
C LEU A 22 2.25 -4.36 12.58
N SER A 23 1.73 -5.53 12.92
CA SER A 23 2.55 -6.72 13.15
C SER A 23 3.34 -7.12 11.90
N LEU A 24 2.69 -7.07 10.73
CA LEU A 24 3.34 -7.37 9.46
C LEU A 24 4.42 -6.35 9.15
N ILE A 25 4.13 -5.07 9.33
CA ILE A 25 5.10 -3.98 9.08
C ILE A 25 6.35 -4.17 9.95
N ASN A 26 6.16 -4.44 11.24
CA ASN A 26 7.27 -4.68 12.16
C ASN A 26 8.10 -5.89 11.73
N ALA A 27 7.45 -6.99 11.37
CA ALA A 27 8.13 -8.21 10.95
C ALA A 27 8.95 -7.98 9.67
N LEU A 28 8.38 -7.29 8.69
CA LEU A 28 9.06 -7.00 7.43
C LEU A 28 10.25 -6.06 7.67
N TYR A 29 10.08 -5.06 8.51
CA TYR A 29 11.13 -4.09 8.81
C TYR A 29 12.35 -4.76 9.43
N GLU A 30 12.12 -5.70 10.35
CA GLU A 30 13.21 -6.45 10.98
C GLU A 30 13.81 -7.51 10.06
N TYR A 31 12.95 -8.26 9.36
CA TYR A 31 13.39 -9.39 8.52
C TYR A 31 14.24 -8.95 7.35
N TYR A 32 13.87 -7.84 6.70
CA TYR A 32 14.57 -7.32 5.51
C TYR A 32 15.50 -6.15 5.81
N HIS A 33 15.90 -5.97 7.07
CA HIS A 33 16.89 -4.98 7.49
C HIS A 33 16.52 -3.54 7.09
N SER A 34 15.44 -3.05 7.67
CA SER A 34 14.98 -1.67 7.53
C SER A 34 14.66 -1.26 6.08
N PRO A 35 13.80 -2.02 5.38
CA PRO A 35 13.39 -1.64 4.03
C PRO A 35 12.51 -0.38 4.06
N LYS A 36 12.34 0.27 2.91
CA LYS A 36 11.35 1.34 2.76
C LYS A 36 9.99 0.69 2.53
N ILE A 37 9.08 0.89 3.47
CA ILE A 37 7.73 0.33 3.40
C ILE A 37 6.75 1.45 3.07
N ASP A 38 6.04 1.31 1.95
CA ASP A 38 4.98 2.22 1.55
C ASP A 38 3.64 1.51 1.65
N LEU A 39 2.59 2.27 1.91
CA LEU A 39 1.22 1.76 1.97
C LEU A 39 0.39 2.31 0.83
N LEU A 40 -0.59 1.53 0.38
CA LEU A 40 -1.69 2.00 -0.45
C LEU A 40 -2.98 1.70 0.31
N VAL A 41 -3.67 2.74 0.75
CA VAL A 41 -4.87 2.63 1.57
C VAL A 41 -5.99 3.49 1.00
N ASN A 42 -7.22 3.28 1.48
CA ASN A 42 -8.31 4.21 1.19
C ASN A 42 -8.10 5.50 1.96
N ASP A 43 -8.52 6.63 1.39
CA ASP A 43 -8.31 7.94 2.00
C ASP A 43 -8.99 8.08 3.38
N ASP A 44 -10.10 7.40 3.59
CA ASP A 44 -10.81 7.43 4.89
C ASP A 44 -10.03 6.74 6.01
N THR A 45 -9.06 5.89 5.69
CA THR A 45 -8.21 5.23 6.68
C THR A 45 -6.85 5.91 6.86
N LEU A 46 -6.59 7.00 6.16
CA LEU A 46 -5.32 7.71 6.23
C LEU A 46 -4.92 8.11 7.65
N PRO A 47 -5.83 8.61 8.52
CA PRO A 47 -5.44 8.96 9.89
C PRO A 47 -4.85 7.78 10.67
N VAL A 48 -5.38 6.56 10.47
CA VAL A 48 -4.84 5.36 11.12
C VAL A 48 -3.50 4.97 10.49
N ALA A 49 -3.40 5.02 9.16
CA ALA A 49 -2.16 4.69 8.47
C ALA A 49 -1.00 5.59 8.90
N ARG A 50 -1.27 6.87 9.17
CA ARG A 50 -0.25 7.84 9.58
C ARG A 50 0.40 7.55 10.92
N ILE A 51 -0.27 6.82 11.81
CA ILE A 51 0.29 6.50 13.13
C ILE A 51 1.11 5.21 13.13
N LEU A 52 1.15 4.47 12.02
CA LEU A 52 1.92 3.25 11.92
C LEU A 52 3.42 3.56 11.83
N PRO A 53 4.27 2.82 12.57
CA PRO A 53 5.72 3.05 12.52
C PRO A 53 6.32 2.47 11.23
N TYR A 54 7.51 2.96 10.88
CA TYR A 54 8.32 2.44 9.78
C TYR A 54 7.71 2.59 8.39
N VAL A 55 6.64 3.39 8.25
CA VAL A 55 6.03 3.68 6.95
C VAL A 55 6.72 4.89 6.34
N ASN A 56 7.23 4.73 5.13
CA ASN A 56 7.95 5.78 4.42
C ASN A 56 7.00 6.73 3.67
N PHE A 57 6.03 6.17 2.93
CA PHE A 57 5.08 6.94 2.14
C PHE A 57 3.73 6.23 2.10
N ILE A 58 2.64 7.01 2.00
CA ILE A 58 1.28 6.47 1.94
C ILE A 58 0.60 6.97 0.67
N HIS A 59 0.28 6.04 -0.22
CA HIS A 59 -0.59 6.30 -1.38
C HIS A 59 -2.04 6.15 -0.94
N THR A 60 -2.92 7.01 -1.42
CA THR A 60 -4.33 6.96 -1.05
C THR A 60 -5.22 6.85 -2.28
N PHE A 61 -6.37 6.19 -2.10
CA PHE A 61 -7.41 6.05 -3.10
C PHE A 61 -8.75 6.48 -2.50
N SER A 62 -9.51 7.32 -3.22
CA SER A 62 -10.82 7.78 -2.76
C SER A 62 -11.94 7.15 -3.57
N TYR A 63 -12.83 6.41 -2.88
CA TYR A 63 -14.04 5.85 -3.49
C TYR A 63 -15.17 6.86 -3.59
N GLN A 64 -15.06 8.02 -2.93
CA GLN A 64 -16.08 9.05 -2.94
C GLN A 64 -16.03 9.93 -4.19
N LYS A 65 -14.95 9.89 -4.94
CA LYS A 65 -14.81 10.66 -6.17
C LYS A 65 -15.73 10.11 -7.27
N LYS A 66 -16.22 10.99 -8.13
CA LYS A 66 -17.03 10.60 -9.29
C LYS A 66 -16.24 9.66 -10.22
N LYS A 67 -16.94 8.85 -11.02
CA LYS A 67 -16.33 7.82 -11.86
C LYS A 67 -15.16 8.34 -12.71
N LYS A 68 -15.31 9.51 -13.35
CA LYS A 68 -14.23 10.10 -14.15
C LYS A 68 -13.00 10.45 -13.31
N GLN A 69 -13.22 10.97 -12.10
CA GLN A 69 -12.13 11.34 -11.20
C GLN A 69 -11.45 10.11 -10.64
N ARG A 70 -12.21 9.03 -10.39
CA ARG A 70 -11.62 7.76 -9.93
C ARG A 70 -10.72 7.15 -11.00
N TRP A 71 -11.13 7.20 -12.26
CA TRP A 71 -10.33 6.71 -13.37
C TRP A 71 -8.99 7.46 -13.47
N LYS A 72 -9.04 8.79 -13.37
CA LYS A 72 -7.83 9.62 -13.37
C LYS A 72 -6.94 9.29 -12.18
N GLN A 73 -7.54 9.12 -11.02
CA GLN A 73 -6.84 8.77 -9.79
C GLN A 73 -6.13 7.41 -9.91
N GLU A 74 -6.79 6.41 -10.47
CA GLU A 74 -6.18 5.10 -10.70
C GLU A 74 -4.97 5.21 -11.61
N LYS A 75 -5.07 5.99 -12.68
CA LYS A 75 -3.96 6.21 -13.59
C LYS A 75 -2.77 6.84 -12.87
N GLU A 76 -3.02 7.84 -12.04
CA GLU A 76 -1.97 8.49 -11.26
C GLU A 76 -1.31 7.54 -10.27
N ILE A 77 -2.09 6.71 -9.58
CA ILE A 77 -1.56 5.71 -8.65
C ILE A 77 -0.69 4.71 -9.39
N VAL A 78 -1.17 4.17 -10.52
CA VAL A 78 -0.41 3.22 -11.32
C VAL A 78 0.93 3.82 -11.74
N GLN A 79 0.95 5.07 -12.17
CA GLN A 79 2.18 5.75 -12.55
C GLN A 79 3.16 5.86 -11.37
N LYS A 80 2.64 6.07 -10.16
CA LYS A 80 3.46 6.21 -8.96
C LYS A 80 4.03 4.89 -8.46
N ILE A 81 3.33 3.77 -8.67
CA ILE A 81 3.73 2.48 -8.12
C ILE A 81 4.34 1.53 -9.15
N PHE A 82 4.21 1.82 -10.45
CA PHE A 82 4.61 0.90 -11.51
C PHE A 82 6.10 0.54 -11.39
N ARG A 83 6.37 -0.74 -11.14
CA ARG A 83 7.71 -1.32 -11.00
C ARG A 83 8.66 -0.59 -10.03
N LYS A 84 8.10 0.10 -9.03
CA LYS A 84 8.91 0.84 -8.06
C LYS A 84 9.24 0.05 -6.79
N TYR A 85 8.68 -1.14 -6.67
CA TYR A 85 8.81 -1.96 -5.46
C TYR A 85 9.42 -3.31 -5.77
N ASP A 86 10.22 -3.81 -4.84
CA ASP A 86 10.82 -5.15 -4.93
C ASP A 86 9.84 -6.22 -4.51
N LEU A 87 8.87 -5.87 -3.65
CA LEU A 87 7.86 -6.78 -3.13
C LEU A 87 6.54 -6.03 -2.96
N SER A 88 5.45 -6.63 -3.39
CA SER A 88 4.09 -6.11 -3.14
C SER A 88 3.30 -7.14 -2.36
N ILE A 89 2.68 -6.71 -1.27
CA ILE A 89 1.83 -7.57 -0.44
C ILE A 89 0.42 -7.01 -0.48
N ASN A 90 -0.53 -7.83 -0.96
CA ASN A 90 -1.92 -7.44 -1.07
C ASN A 90 -2.73 -8.05 0.07
N LEU A 91 -3.16 -7.23 1.01
CA LEU A 91 -4.01 -7.62 2.12
C LEU A 91 -5.50 -7.36 1.82
N THR A 92 -5.80 -6.91 0.61
CA THR A 92 -7.16 -6.61 0.17
C THR A 92 -7.57 -7.56 -0.95
N ALA A 93 -8.61 -8.33 -0.76
CA ALA A 93 -9.08 -9.27 -1.78
C ALA A 93 -10.01 -8.54 -2.79
N SER A 94 -9.45 -7.70 -3.66
CA SER A 94 -10.19 -7.04 -4.72
C SER A 94 -9.39 -7.10 -6.03
N ASP A 95 -10.10 -7.05 -7.16
CA ASP A 95 -9.45 -7.09 -8.48
C ASP A 95 -8.49 -5.92 -8.68
N ARG A 96 -8.89 -4.73 -8.21
CA ARG A 96 -8.05 -3.53 -8.31
C ARG A 96 -6.74 -3.69 -7.53
N SER A 97 -6.80 -4.19 -6.30
CA SER A 97 -5.62 -4.36 -5.48
C SER A 97 -4.67 -5.42 -6.03
N VAL A 98 -5.21 -6.49 -6.62
CA VAL A 98 -4.41 -7.50 -7.31
C VAL A 98 -3.66 -6.87 -8.49
N LEU A 99 -4.35 -6.05 -9.29
CA LEU A 99 -3.73 -5.36 -10.40
C LEU A 99 -2.60 -4.44 -9.94
N TYR A 100 -2.82 -3.66 -8.88
CA TYR A 100 -1.79 -2.77 -8.32
C TYR A 100 -0.57 -3.57 -7.86
N ALA A 101 -0.79 -4.69 -7.19
CA ALA A 101 0.31 -5.54 -6.72
C ALA A 101 1.15 -6.08 -7.89
N LEU A 102 0.50 -6.53 -8.96
CA LEU A 102 1.19 -7.03 -10.15
C LEU A 102 2.00 -5.93 -10.84
N LEU A 103 1.44 -4.73 -10.95
CA LEU A 103 2.10 -3.62 -11.63
C LEU A 103 3.25 -3.02 -10.80
N ALA A 104 3.18 -3.11 -9.48
CA ALA A 104 4.20 -2.53 -8.60
C ALA A 104 5.48 -3.37 -8.54
N SER A 105 5.34 -4.68 -8.68
CA SER A 105 6.48 -5.59 -8.70
C SER A 105 6.90 -5.90 -10.14
#